data_2b9e506469263310150e738efce00b93
#
_entry.id   2b9e506469263310150e738efce00b93
#
_cell.length_a   1.000
_cell.length_b   1.000
_cell.length_c   1.000
_cell.angle_alpha   90.00
_cell.angle_beta   90.00
_cell.angle_gamma   90.00
#
_symmetry.space_group_name_H-M   'P 1'
#
loop_
_entity.id
_entity.type
_entity.pdbx_description
1 polymer ?
#
loop_
_entity_poly.entity_id
_entity_poly.type
_entity_poly.pdbx_seq_one_letter_code
_entity_poly.pdbx_strand_id
1 'polypeptide(L)'
;MKETMKEVVIIGPKQFEVREVPVPKPADNEVLIQMKAAGVCGSDVHQFLGENPNAVFPRVPGHENAGVIVEVGKDVKNVKVGDHVVVDLVVACGECPQCRAGRRNVCRQVKARGSAIDGGWREYFAVPEHEVYVMPKELPFRDAALIEPFAIGGH
;
A
#
# COMPACT_ATOMS: atom_id res chain seq x y z
N MET A 1 8.71 -16.84 10.05
CA MET A 1 7.60 -16.14 9.34
C MET A 1 6.60 -17.17 8.87
N LYS A 2 5.30 -16.82 8.68
CA LYS A 2 4.33 -17.72 8.06
C LYS A 2 4.75 -17.97 6.60
N GLU A 3 4.41 -19.13 6.05
CA GLU A 3 4.63 -19.44 4.61
C GLU A 3 3.53 -18.85 3.73
N THR A 4 2.31 -18.79 4.28
CA THR A 4 1.13 -18.25 3.59
C THR A 4 0.51 -17.10 4.38
N MET A 5 -0.26 -16.28 3.69
CA MET A 5 -1.00 -15.13 4.22
C MET A 5 -2.39 -15.04 3.61
N LYS A 6 -3.28 -14.33 4.29
CA LYS A 6 -4.59 -13.96 3.75
C LYS A 6 -4.54 -12.60 3.07
N GLU A 7 -5.30 -12.49 1.97
CA GLU A 7 -5.59 -11.21 1.32
C GLU A 7 -7.07 -11.15 0.92
N VAL A 8 -7.62 -9.93 0.88
CA VAL A 8 -8.98 -9.66 0.38
C VAL A 8 -8.87 -9.21 -1.06
N VAL A 9 -9.64 -9.83 -1.95
CA VAL A 9 -9.62 -9.52 -3.39
C VAL A 9 -11.03 -9.18 -3.85
N ILE A 10 -11.22 -8.01 -4.43
CA ILE A 10 -12.43 -7.68 -5.18
C ILE A 10 -12.29 -8.34 -6.55
N ILE A 11 -13.19 -9.29 -6.85
CA ILE A 11 -13.15 -10.09 -8.10
C ILE A 11 -14.11 -9.60 -9.17
N GLY A 12 -14.99 -8.69 -8.80
CA GLY A 12 -15.97 -8.06 -9.67
C GLY A 12 -16.93 -7.18 -8.85
N PRO A 13 -17.86 -6.46 -9.49
CA PRO A 13 -18.83 -5.63 -8.79
C PRO A 13 -19.63 -6.41 -7.75
N LYS A 14 -19.62 -5.95 -6.51
CA LYS A 14 -20.28 -6.55 -5.34
C LYS A 14 -19.81 -7.98 -5.00
N GLN A 15 -18.62 -8.34 -5.46
CA GLN A 15 -18.04 -9.65 -5.22
C GLN A 15 -16.63 -9.50 -4.66
N PHE A 16 -16.35 -10.17 -3.55
CA PHE A 16 -15.01 -10.29 -3.00
C PHE A 16 -14.77 -11.71 -2.47
N GLU A 17 -13.53 -12.05 -2.33
CA GLU A 17 -13.10 -13.30 -1.69
C GLU A 17 -11.90 -13.04 -0.79
N VAL A 18 -11.71 -13.92 0.18
CA VAL A 18 -10.48 -14.00 0.96
C VAL A 18 -9.65 -15.14 0.41
N ARG A 19 -8.46 -14.83 -0.09
CA ARG A 19 -7.51 -15.81 -0.64
C ARG A 19 -6.42 -16.11 0.37
N GLU A 20 -5.94 -17.33 0.33
CA GLU A 20 -4.67 -17.71 0.97
C GLU A 20 -3.60 -17.80 -0.13
N VAL A 21 -2.53 -17.02 0.02
CA VAL A 21 -1.46 -16.90 -0.96
C VAL A 21 -0.10 -16.99 -0.25
N PRO A 22 0.99 -17.35 -0.95
CA PRO A 22 2.33 -17.31 -0.36
C PRO A 22 2.67 -15.89 0.14
N VAL A 23 3.39 -15.81 1.27
CA VAL A 23 3.97 -14.53 1.72
C VAL A 23 5.01 -14.08 0.69
N PRO A 24 4.92 -12.85 0.15
CA PRO A 24 5.88 -12.38 -0.83
C PRO A 24 7.27 -12.21 -0.20
N LYS A 25 8.31 -12.45 -0.99
CA LYS A 25 9.68 -12.06 -0.63
C LYS A 25 9.92 -10.65 -1.17
N PRO A 26 10.48 -9.74 -0.35
CA PRO A 26 10.83 -8.42 -0.84
C PRO A 26 11.94 -8.50 -1.88
N ALA A 27 11.86 -7.71 -2.94
CA ALA A 27 12.95 -7.52 -3.89
C ALA A 27 14.10 -6.75 -3.23
N ASP A 28 15.22 -6.60 -3.94
CA ASP A 28 16.44 -6.00 -3.42
C ASP A 28 16.25 -4.60 -2.81
N ASN A 29 15.35 -3.80 -3.39
CA ASN A 29 15.02 -2.42 -2.94
C ASN A 29 13.67 -2.32 -2.21
N GLU A 30 13.07 -3.46 -1.83
CA GLU A 30 11.78 -3.49 -1.17
C GLU A 30 11.89 -3.84 0.32
N VAL A 31 10.83 -3.51 1.02
CA VAL A 31 10.60 -3.93 2.41
C VAL A 31 9.36 -4.81 2.47
N LEU A 32 9.37 -5.80 3.33
CA LEU A 32 8.19 -6.59 3.67
C LEU A 32 7.58 -6.04 4.96
N ILE A 33 6.32 -5.62 4.86
CA ILE A 33 5.57 -5.03 5.96
C ILE A 33 4.55 -6.04 6.46
N GLN A 34 4.56 -6.35 7.77
CA GLN A 34 3.43 -7.00 8.42
C GLN A 34 2.37 -5.94 8.70
N MET A 35 1.25 -6.04 8.01
CA MET A 35 0.14 -5.10 8.14
C MET A 35 -0.52 -5.22 9.53
N LYS A 36 -0.78 -4.09 10.17
CA LYS A 36 -1.38 -3.99 11.52
C LYS A 36 -2.72 -3.26 11.50
N ALA A 37 -2.91 -2.34 10.57
CA ALA A 37 -4.17 -1.66 10.34
C ALA A 37 -4.29 -1.28 8.87
N ALA A 38 -5.52 -1.30 8.37
CA ALA A 38 -5.88 -0.81 7.05
C ALA A 38 -7.25 -0.13 7.14
N GLY A 39 -7.37 1.05 6.58
CA GLY A 39 -8.63 1.77 6.46
C GLY A 39 -9.46 1.29 5.27
N VAL A 40 -10.71 1.76 5.23
CA VAL A 40 -11.63 1.58 4.11
C VAL A 40 -12.01 2.95 3.59
N CYS A 41 -11.48 3.31 2.43
CA CYS A 41 -11.80 4.56 1.76
C CYS A 41 -13.14 4.47 1.01
N GLY A 42 -13.81 5.60 0.80
CA GLY A 42 -14.97 5.68 -0.08
C GLY A 42 -14.69 5.18 -1.50
N SER A 43 -13.45 5.34 -2.00
CA SER A 43 -13.03 4.81 -3.30
C SER A 43 -13.02 3.28 -3.37
N ASP A 44 -12.70 2.58 -2.27
CA ASP A 44 -12.78 1.12 -2.18
C ASP A 44 -14.25 0.66 -2.26
N VAL A 45 -15.15 1.42 -1.62
CA VAL A 45 -16.61 1.16 -1.69
C VAL A 45 -17.12 1.37 -3.11
N HIS A 46 -16.77 2.45 -3.79
CA HIS A 46 -17.15 2.71 -5.18
C HIS A 46 -16.58 1.64 -6.13
N GLN A 47 -15.35 1.18 -5.91
CA GLN A 47 -14.77 0.07 -6.66
C GLN A 47 -15.56 -1.22 -6.44
N PHE A 48 -15.88 -1.56 -5.18
CA PHE A 48 -16.69 -2.74 -4.84
C PHE A 48 -18.08 -2.68 -5.46
N LEU A 49 -18.73 -1.52 -5.47
CA LEU A 49 -20.05 -1.35 -6.06
C LEU A 49 -20.03 -1.39 -7.60
N GLY A 50 -18.84 -1.31 -8.23
CA GLY A 50 -18.70 -1.24 -9.70
C GLY A 50 -18.99 0.15 -10.28
N GLU A 51 -18.94 1.17 -9.45
CA GLU A 51 -19.20 2.57 -9.83
C GLU A 51 -17.95 3.30 -10.36
N ASN A 52 -16.77 2.72 -10.16
CA ASN A 52 -15.53 3.26 -10.71
C ASN A 52 -15.33 2.74 -12.14
N PRO A 53 -15.43 3.59 -13.18
CA PRO A 53 -15.29 3.16 -14.58
C PRO A 53 -13.88 2.69 -14.94
N ASN A 54 -12.88 3.02 -14.10
CA ASN A 54 -11.49 2.62 -14.30
C ASN A 54 -11.11 1.42 -13.41
N ALA A 55 -12.06 0.80 -12.72
CA ALA A 55 -11.79 -0.36 -11.89
C ALA A 55 -11.28 -1.54 -12.74
N VAL A 56 -10.20 -2.14 -12.28
CA VAL A 56 -9.63 -3.36 -12.87
C VAL A 56 -9.81 -4.49 -11.87
N PHE A 57 -10.39 -5.59 -12.32
CA PHE A 57 -10.60 -6.78 -11.51
C PHE A 57 -9.82 -7.98 -12.09
N PRO A 58 -9.34 -8.93 -11.27
CA PRO A 58 -9.35 -8.89 -9.80
C PRO A 58 -8.36 -7.87 -9.23
N ARG A 59 -8.62 -7.34 -8.02
CA ARG A 59 -7.77 -6.36 -7.36
C ARG A 59 -7.77 -6.53 -5.84
N VAL A 60 -6.60 -6.47 -5.21
CA VAL A 60 -6.49 -6.30 -3.76
C VAL A 60 -6.65 -4.81 -3.46
N PRO A 61 -7.70 -4.39 -2.72
CA PRO A 61 -7.90 -2.98 -2.40
C PRO A 61 -7.04 -2.51 -1.23
N GLY A 62 -7.28 -1.28 -0.77
CA GLY A 62 -6.71 -0.68 0.43
C GLY A 62 -5.43 0.11 0.18
N HIS A 63 -5.47 1.38 0.58
CA HIS A 63 -4.35 2.33 0.48
C HIS A 63 -4.11 3.13 1.76
N GLU A 64 -4.97 3.02 2.74
CA GLU A 64 -4.84 3.59 4.08
C GLU A 64 -4.19 2.56 5.01
N ASN A 65 -2.87 2.39 4.90
CA ASN A 65 -2.17 1.21 5.42
C ASN A 65 -1.09 1.57 6.44
N ALA A 66 -1.04 0.85 7.56
CA ALA A 66 0.01 0.95 8.56
C ALA A 66 0.49 -0.42 9.04
N GLY A 67 1.79 -0.56 9.28
CA GLY A 67 2.37 -1.82 9.71
C GLY A 67 3.79 -1.71 10.22
N VAL A 68 4.42 -2.86 10.40
CA VAL A 68 5.82 -3.01 10.87
C VAL A 68 6.65 -3.68 9.80
N ILE A 69 7.82 -3.13 9.49
CA ILE A 69 8.80 -3.78 8.61
C ILE A 69 9.32 -5.05 9.30
N VAL A 70 9.20 -6.19 8.65
CA VAL A 70 9.65 -7.50 9.16
C VAL A 70 10.81 -8.10 8.36
N GLU A 71 11.03 -7.63 7.14
CA GLU A 71 12.16 -8.02 6.29
C GLU A 71 12.52 -6.86 5.36
N VAL A 72 13.79 -6.74 4.98
CA VAL A 72 14.29 -5.73 4.06
C VAL A 72 15.17 -6.36 2.98
N GLY A 73 15.06 -5.87 1.77
CA GLY A 73 15.94 -6.23 0.67
C GLY A 73 17.36 -5.70 0.88
N LYS A 74 18.33 -6.27 0.19
CA LYS A 74 19.77 -5.99 0.39
C LYS A 74 20.18 -4.55 0.04
N ASP A 75 19.42 -3.86 -0.83
CA ASP A 75 19.71 -2.49 -1.28
C ASP A 75 18.93 -1.41 -0.50
N VAL A 76 18.10 -1.82 0.47
CA VAL A 76 17.37 -0.93 1.38
C VAL A 76 18.37 -0.23 2.32
N LYS A 77 18.26 1.10 2.47
CA LYS A 77 19.22 1.94 3.21
C LYS A 77 18.61 2.84 4.27
N ASN A 78 17.37 3.29 4.06
CA ASN A 78 16.78 4.37 4.84
C ASN A 78 15.83 3.89 5.93
N VAL A 79 15.45 2.61 5.91
CA VAL A 79 14.55 1.99 6.87
C VAL A 79 15.08 0.63 7.30
N LYS A 80 14.56 0.06 8.40
CA LYS A 80 15.05 -1.21 8.97
C LYS A 80 13.91 -2.04 9.55
N VAL A 81 14.20 -3.30 9.79
CA VAL A 81 13.29 -4.21 10.51
C VAL A 81 12.92 -3.62 11.88
N GLY A 82 11.64 -3.67 12.21
CA GLY A 82 11.06 -3.11 13.42
C GLY A 82 10.63 -1.65 13.32
N ASP A 83 10.84 -0.97 12.19
CA ASP A 83 10.29 0.35 11.97
C ASP A 83 8.78 0.24 11.74
N HIS A 84 8.02 1.16 12.39
CA HIS A 84 6.60 1.35 12.14
C HIS A 84 6.44 2.28 10.93
N VAL A 85 5.61 1.89 9.99
CA VAL A 85 5.48 2.61 8.72
C VAL A 85 4.03 2.72 8.26
N VAL A 86 3.78 3.76 7.47
CA VAL A 86 2.63 3.89 6.57
C VAL A 86 3.10 3.79 5.13
N VAL A 87 2.23 3.37 4.23
CA VAL A 87 2.55 3.14 2.82
C VAL A 87 1.94 4.24 1.97
N ASP A 88 2.73 4.78 1.04
CA ASP A 88 2.27 5.78 0.07
C ASP A 88 1.21 5.17 -0.88
N LEU A 89 0.11 5.89 -1.07
CA LEU A 89 -0.88 5.59 -2.10
C LEU A 89 -0.29 5.75 -3.51
N VAL A 90 0.59 6.76 -3.69
CA VAL A 90 1.09 7.20 -4.99
C VAL A 90 2.28 6.38 -5.43
N VAL A 91 2.11 5.62 -6.50
CA VAL A 91 3.22 4.93 -7.19
C VAL A 91 3.60 5.72 -8.44
N ALA A 92 4.78 6.33 -8.39
CA ALA A 92 5.31 7.19 -9.43
C ALA A 92 6.41 6.48 -10.23
N CYS A 93 6.56 6.80 -11.53
CA CYS A 93 7.54 6.16 -12.40
C CYS A 93 9.01 6.48 -12.05
N GLY A 94 9.27 7.54 -11.28
CA GLY A 94 10.63 7.97 -10.90
C GLY A 94 11.41 8.72 -11.98
N GLU A 95 11.07 8.59 -13.25
CA GLU A 95 11.90 9.04 -14.40
C GLU A 95 11.32 10.23 -15.19
N CYS A 96 10.02 10.48 -15.14
CA CYS A 96 9.42 11.58 -15.87
C CYS A 96 9.87 12.95 -15.33
N PRO A 97 9.71 14.07 -16.08
CA PRO A 97 10.15 15.38 -15.64
C PRO A 97 9.57 15.80 -14.29
N GLN A 98 8.34 15.39 -13.97
CA GLN A 98 7.70 15.71 -12.68
C GLN A 98 8.37 14.94 -11.54
N CYS A 99 8.64 13.65 -11.73
CA CYS A 99 9.34 12.83 -10.74
C CYS A 99 10.77 13.34 -10.48
N ARG A 100 11.50 13.70 -11.54
CA ARG A 100 12.86 14.26 -11.44
C ARG A 100 12.88 15.63 -10.73
N ALA A 101 11.77 16.38 -10.79
CA ALA A 101 11.57 17.63 -10.07
C ALA A 101 11.02 17.42 -8.64
N GLY A 102 10.96 16.19 -8.11
CA GLY A 102 10.45 15.85 -6.78
C GLY A 102 8.92 15.85 -6.66
N ARG A 103 8.19 16.09 -7.74
CA ARG A 103 6.72 16.17 -7.77
C ARG A 103 6.09 14.84 -8.18
N ARG A 104 6.20 13.83 -7.31
CA ARG A 104 5.76 12.45 -7.60
C ARG A 104 4.24 12.34 -7.71
N ASN A 105 3.50 13.12 -6.93
CA ASN A 105 2.04 13.17 -6.93
C ASN A 105 1.41 13.58 -8.29
N VAL A 106 2.16 14.28 -9.13
CA VAL A 106 1.75 14.65 -10.50
C VAL A 106 2.55 13.91 -11.58
N CYS A 107 2.99 12.71 -11.28
CA CYS A 107 3.66 11.82 -12.23
C CYS A 107 2.77 11.57 -13.46
N ARG A 108 3.35 11.60 -14.66
CA ARG A 108 2.61 11.32 -15.90
C ARG A 108 2.07 9.89 -16.01
N GLN A 109 2.66 8.97 -15.25
CA GLN A 109 2.30 7.55 -15.21
C GLN A 109 1.90 7.14 -13.80
N VAL A 110 1.31 8.06 -13.04
CA VAL A 110 0.89 7.79 -11.66
C VAL A 110 -0.08 6.61 -11.60
N LYS A 111 0.15 5.72 -10.64
CA LYS A 111 -0.76 4.63 -10.29
C LYS A 111 -1.14 4.77 -8.84
N ALA A 112 -2.38 4.43 -8.51
CA ALA A 112 -2.86 4.39 -7.15
C ALA A 112 -2.94 2.95 -6.66
N ARG A 113 -2.38 2.69 -5.47
CA ARG A 113 -2.51 1.41 -4.79
C ARG A 113 -3.96 1.15 -4.40
N GLY A 114 -4.33 -0.13 -4.43
CA GLY A 114 -5.70 -0.57 -4.16
C GLY A 114 -6.68 -0.38 -5.32
N SER A 115 -6.28 0.34 -6.38
CA SER A 115 -7.09 0.63 -7.55
C SER A 115 -6.40 0.23 -8.85
N ALA A 116 -5.38 0.97 -9.29
CA ALA A 116 -4.62 0.65 -10.51
C ALA A 116 -3.64 -0.52 -10.32
N ILE A 117 -3.12 -0.70 -9.12
CA ILE A 117 -2.27 -1.81 -8.69
C ILE A 117 -2.76 -2.31 -7.33
N ASP A 118 -2.29 -3.49 -6.92
CA ASP A 118 -2.69 -4.09 -5.65
C ASP A 118 -2.33 -3.23 -4.45
N GLY A 119 -3.24 -3.22 -3.48
CA GLY A 119 -3.16 -2.51 -2.22
C GLY A 119 -2.82 -3.40 -1.03
N GLY A 120 -3.07 -2.88 0.16
CA GLY A 120 -2.62 -3.44 1.42
C GLY A 120 -3.65 -4.23 2.23
N TRP A 121 -4.83 -4.59 1.69
CA TRP A 121 -5.75 -5.47 2.41
C TRP A 121 -5.25 -6.92 2.39
N ARG A 122 -4.07 -7.11 2.99
CA ARG A 122 -3.36 -8.38 3.13
C ARG A 122 -2.54 -8.42 4.43
N GLU A 123 -2.17 -9.61 4.91
CA GLU A 123 -1.41 -9.72 6.16
C GLU A 123 0.05 -9.23 5.99
N TYR A 124 0.65 -9.40 4.81
CA TYR A 124 2.01 -8.94 4.49
C TYR A 124 2.03 -8.23 3.14
N PHE A 125 2.83 -7.16 3.04
CA PHE A 125 2.90 -6.33 1.85
C PHE A 125 4.35 -5.96 1.51
N ALA A 126 4.81 -6.34 0.32
CA ALA A 126 6.13 -5.95 -0.18
C ALA A 126 6.00 -4.69 -1.03
N VAL A 127 6.79 -3.66 -0.70
CA VAL A 127 6.80 -2.37 -1.41
C VAL A 127 8.20 -1.79 -1.42
N PRO A 128 8.58 -0.96 -2.44
CA PRO A 128 9.84 -0.23 -2.46
C PRO A 128 10.03 0.66 -1.22
N GLU A 129 11.27 0.74 -0.69
CA GLU A 129 11.56 1.53 0.51
C GLU A 129 11.14 3.01 0.41
N HIS A 130 11.16 3.57 -0.79
CA HIS A 130 10.80 4.97 -1.02
C HIS A 130 9.29 5.26 -1.02
N GLU A 131 8.48 4.22 -0.86
CA GLU A 131 7.03 4.31 -0.74
C GLU A 131 6.55 4.13 0.70
N VAL A 132 7.47 4.08 1.67
CA VAL A 132 7.13 4.00 3.08
C VAL A 132 7.61 5.23 3.84
N TYR A 133 6.82 5.64 4.83
CA TYR A 133 7.17 6.70 5.76
C TYR A 133 7.22 6.15 7.17
N VAL A 134 8.38 6.31 7.82
CA VAL A 134 8.57 5.90 9.22
C VAL A 134 7.76 6.81 10.13
N MET A 135 7.04 6.22 11.07
CA MET A 135 6.24 6.94 12.04
C MET A 135 6.71 6.66 13.48
N PRO A 136 6.36 7.53 14.44
CA PRO A 136 6.66 7.29 15.85
C PRO A 136 6.07 5.95 16.33
N LYS A 137 6.83 5.18 17.10
CA LYS A 137 6.39 3.87 17.61
C LYS A 137 5.22 3.96 18.61
N GLU A 138 5.07 5.13 19.23
CA GLU A 138 4.02 5.43 20.17
C GLU A 138 2.65 5.66 19.49
N LEU A 139 2.65 5.97 18.18
CA LEU A 139 1.42 6.17 17.44
C LEU A 139 0.74 4.82 17.19
N PRO A 140 -0.50 4.60 17.67
CA PRO A 140 -1.23 3.36 17.42
C PRO A 140 -1.43 3.13 15.91
N PHE A 141 -1.31 1.91 15.44
CA PHE A 141 -1.44 1.59 14.01
C PHE A 141 -2.79 1.99 13.41
N ARG A 142 -3.89 1.86 14.17
CA ARG A 142 -5.21 2.29 13.71
C ARG A 142 -5.26 3.80 13.45
N ASP A 143 -4.54 4.59 14.26
CA ASP A 143 -4.49 6.04 14.12
C ASP A 143 -3.50 6.42 13.01
N ALA A 144 -2.42 5.65 12.86
CA ALA A 144 -1.46 5.79 11.75
C ALA A 144 -2.09 5.50 10.38
N ALA A 145 -3.04 4.58 10.27
CA ALA A 145 -3.78 4.33 9.03
C ALA A 145 -4.57 5.57 8.56
N LEU A 146 -4.87 6.52 9.46
CA LEU A 146 -5.54 7.78 9.12
C LEU A 146 -4.58 8.84 8.55
N ILE A 147 -3.26 8.60 8.54
CA ILE A 147 -2.28 9.57 8.00
C ILE A 147 -2.55 9.84 6.53
N GLU A 148 -2.87 8.80 5.75
CA GLU A 148 -3.18 8.95 4.32
C GLU A 148 -4.40 9.87 4.11
N PRO A 149 -5.61 9.60 4.65
CA PRO A 149 -6.76 10.47 4.44
C PRO A 149 -6.56 11.90 5.00
N PHE A 150 -5.82 12.07 6.10
CA PHE A 150 -5.44 13.39 6.57
C PHE A 150 -4.52 14.13 5.59
N ALA A 151 -3.59 13.43 4.96
CA ALA A 151 -2.71 14.02 3.95
C ALA A 151 -3.50 14.50 2.73
N ILE A 152 -4.53 13.75 2.30
CA ILE A 152 -5.44 14.16 1.23
C ILE A 152 -6.21 15.43 1.63
N GLY A 153 -6.71 15.50 2.86
CA GLY A 153 -7.44 16.68 3.36
C GLY A 153 -6.56 17.92 3.55
N GLY A 154 -5.24 17.74 3.74
CA GLY A 154 -4.26 18.80 3.93
C GLY A 154 -3.61 19.32 2.64
N HIS A 155 -3.83 18.62 1.52
CA HIS A 155 -3.23 18.92 0.21
C HIS A 155 -4.17 19.80 -0.61
#